data_4327024eb104822a81ac1a44681e8b62
#
_entry.id   4327024eb104822a81ac1a44681e8b62
#
_cell.length_a   1.000
_cell.length_b   1.000
_cell.length_c   1.000
_cell.angle_alpha   90.00
_cell.angle_beta   90.00
_cell.angle_gamma   90.00
#
_symmetry.space_group_name_H-M   'P 1'
#
loop_
_entity.id
_entity.type
_entity.pdbx_description
1 polymer ?
#
loop_
_entity_poly.entity_id
_entity_poly.type
_entity_poly.pdbx_seq_one_letter_code
_entity_poly.pdbx_strand_id
1 'polypeptide(L)'
;MNCDKVDESEIDLTPQSVCPHCGAVGELRPNIVWFGEMPHHMDEIHAALERCGLFLSIGTSGEVYPAAGFVLHVRRRAPRARTVELNLEATGNQPLFHEHIYGPATEVVPAYIERVLAGRWQY
;
A
#
# COMPACT_ATOMS: atom_id res chain seq x y z
N MET A 1 23.05 1.34 21.23
CA MET A 1 21.90 2.21 21.63
C MET A 1 21.24 2.61 20.33
N ASN A 2 20.06 2.11 20.01
CA ASN A 2 19.43 2.44 18.74
C ASN A 2 18.92 3.89 18.76
N CYS A 3 19.28 4.62 17.73
CA CYS A 3 18.83 5.99 17.52
C CYS A 3 17.66 5.95 16.50
N ASP A 4 16.46 6.29 16.94
CA ASP A 4 15.24 6.25 16.12
C ASP A 4 15.05 7.53 15.26
N LYS A 5 16.15 8.27 15.00
CA LYS A 5 16.10 9.45 14.15
C LYS A 5 16.10 9.06 12.68
N VAL A 6 15.28 9.75 11.91
CA VAL A 6 15.14 9.58 10.46
C VAL A 6 15.60 10.85 9.77
N ASP A 7 16.46 10.72 8.78
CA ASP A 7 16.92 11.81 7.92
C ASP A 7 16.74 11.44 6.46
N GLU A 8 16.57 12.45 5.62
CA GLU A 8 16.69 12.31 4.18
C GLU A 8 18.18 12.27 3.80
N SER A 9 18.55 11.34 2.92
CA SER A 9 19.92 11.20 2.43
C SER A 9 19.91 10.92 0.93
N GLU A 10 20.69 11.69 0.19
CA GLU A 10 20.95 11.48 -1.23
C GLU A 10 22.22 10.64 -1.46
N ILE A 11 22.86 10.19 -0.38
CA ILE A 11 24.14 9.48 -0.44
C ILE A 11 23.88 7.99 -0.19
N ASP A 12 24.58 7.15 -0.96
CA ASP A 12 24.56 5.71 -0.76
C ASP A 12 25.10 5.35 0.64
N LEU A 13 24.37 4.49 1.34
CA LEU A 13 24.79 3.98 2.63
C LEU A 13 25.80 2.86 2.46
N THR A 14 26.85 2.89 3.28
CA THR A 14 27.90 1.87 3.33
C THR A 14 28.06 1.34 4.75
N PRO A 15 28.76 0.20 4.97
CA PRO A 15 29.08 -0.27 6.30
C PRO A 15 29.93 0.70 7.14
N GLN A 16 30.52 1.72 6.51
CA GLN A 16 31.31 2.76 7.16
C GLN A 16 30.53 4.04 7.40
N SER A 17 29.28 4.14 6.93
CA SER A 17 28.44 5.31 7.15
C SER A 17 28.20 5.54 8.64
N VAL A 18 28.31 6.81 9.05
CA VAL A 18 28.18 7.23 10.45
C VAL A 18 26.83 7.91 10.64
N CYS A 19 26.08 7.52 11.67
CA CYS A 19 24.84 8.19 12.01
C CYS A 19 25.13 9.64 12.48
N PRO A 20 24.51 10.66 11.87
CA PRO A 20 24.76 12.07 12.24
C PRO A 20 24.25 12.43 13.63
N HIS A 21 23.34 11.63 14.19
CA HIS A 21 22.72 11.92 15.49
C HIS A 21 23.43 11.24 16.68
N CYS A 22 23.83 9.99 16.52
CA CYS A 22 24.40 9.22 17.65
C CYS A 22 25.82 8.74 17.42
N GLY A 23 26.39 8.94 16.21
CA GLY A 23 27.75 8.54 15.87
C GLY A 23 27.96 7.05 15.64
N ALA A 24 26.90 6.23 15.69
CA ALA A 24 27.02 4.80 15.39
C ALA A 24 27.48 4.58 13.95
N VAL A 25 28.40 3.63 13.76
CA VAL A 25 29.00 3.31 12.46
C VAL A 25 28.33 2.05 11.90
N GLY A 26 27.93 2.08 10.62
CA GLY A 26 27.39 0.93 9.92
C GLY A 26 25.99 0.47 10.37
N GLU A 27 25.30 1.26 11.20
CA GLU A 27 23.96 0.94 11.71
C GLU A 27 22.82 1.73 11.01
N LEU A 28 23.16 2.50 9.98
CA LEU A 28 22.15 3.18 9.17
C LEU A 28 21.47 2.19 8.24
N ARG A 29 20.15 2.33 8.13
CA ARG A 29 19.34 1.55 7.17
C ARG A 29 18.27 2.42 6.51
N PRO A 30 17.74 2.04 5.34
CA PRO A 30 16.57 2.69 4.79
C PRO A 30 15.39 2.65 5.77
N ASN A 31 14.62 3.74 5.83
CA ASN A 31 13.40 3.83 6.64
C ASN A 31 12.23 3.14 5.94
N ILE A 32 12.37 1.84 5.71
CA ILE A 32 11.36 0.95 5.13
C ILE A 32 10.89 -0.05 6.17
N VAL A 33 9.69 -0.57 5.98
CA VAL A 33 9.13 -1.62 6.85
C VAL A 33 9.60 -2.98 6.36
N TRP A 34 10.24 -3.73 7.23
CA TRP A 34 10.70 -5.09 6.96
C TRP A 34 9.68 -6.12 7.44
N PHE A 35 9.81 -7.36 6.99
CA PHE A 35 8.99 -8.45 7.49
C PHE A 35 9.13 -8.59 9.02
N GLY A 36 7.98 -8.66 9.70
CA GLY A 36 7.91 -8.71 11.16
C GLY A 36 7.85 -7.35 11.86
N GLU A 37 8.05 -6.27 11.13
CA GLU A 37 7.87 -4.91 11.65
C GLU A 37 6.44 -4.40 11.40
N MET A 38 5.95 -3.52 12.27
CA MET A 38 4.66 -2.86 12.08
C MET A 38 4.79 -1.77 11.01
N PRO A 39 3.93 -1.74 9.99
CA PRO A 39 3.92 -0.67 9.00
C PRO A 39 3.70 0.70 9.63
N HIS A 40 4.35 1.72 9.07
CA HIS A 40 4.15 3.09 9.47
C HIS A 40 2.70 3.55 9.23
N HIS A 41 2.23 4.51 10.01
CA HIS A 41 0.96 5.22 9.82
C HIS A 41 -0.29 4.32 9.81
N MET A 42 -0.29 3.20 10.53
CA MET A 42 -1.42 2.26 10.52
C MET A 42 -2.73 2.89 11.00
N ASP A 43 -2.70 3.80 11.97
CA ASP A 43 -3.91 4.46 12.47
C ASP A 43 -4.50 5.40 11.41
N GLU A 44 -3.66 6.17 10.72
CA GLU A 44 -4.09 7.04 9.61
C GLU A 44 -4.62 6.21 8.43
N ILE A 45 -3.97 5.08 8.12
CA ILE A 45 -4.42 4.15 7.08
C ILE A 45 -5.81 3.62 7.43
N HIS A 46 -6.02 3.12 8.65
CA HIS A 46 -7.33 2.62 9.07
C HIS A 46 -8.40 3.70 9.01
N ALA A 47 -8.10 4.91 9.50
CA ALA A 47 -9.03 6.03 9.42
C ALA A 47 -9.37 6.43 7.97
N ALA A 48 -8.44 6.31 7.05
CA ALA A 48 -8.68 6.54 5.63
C ALA A 48 -9.54 5.44 5.01
N LEU A 49 -9.28 4.17 5.33
CA LEU A 49 -10.05 3.02 4.85
C LEU A 49 -11.52 3.07 5.30
N GLU A 50 -11.79 3.55 6.52
CA GLU A 50 -13.16 3.70 7.03
C GLU A 50 -13.98 4.79 6.33
N ARG A 51 -13.32 5.76 5.71
CA ARG A 51 -13.95 6.86 4.96
C ARG A 51 -13.82 6.72 3.44
N CYS A 52 -13.29 5.60 2.99
CA CYS A 52 -13.01 5.39 1.58
C CYS A 52 -14.33 5.18 0.80
N GLY A 53 -14.40 5.77 -0.40
CA GLY A 53 -15.50 5.53 -1.34
C GLY A 53 -15.10 4.57 -2.47
N LEU A 54 -13.80 4.52 -2.78
CA LEU A 54 -13.22 3.65 -3.79
C LEU A 54 -11.89 3.08 -3.28
N PHE A 55 -11.79 1.76 -3.23
CA PHE A 55 -10.57 1.05 -2.88
C PHE A 55 -10.03 0.29 -4.08
N LEU A 56 -8.81 0.58 -4.47
CA LEU A 56 -8.12 -0.07 -5.57
C LEU A 56 -6.95 -0.92 -5.05
N SER A 57 -6.88 -2.17 -5.49
CA SER A 57 -5.72 -3.04 -5.31
C SER A 57 -5.07 -3.25 -6.67
N ILE A 58 -3.82 -2.82 -6.82
CA ILE A 58 -3.14 -2.75 -8.12
C ILE A 58 -1.82 -3.50 -8.04
N GLY A 59 -1.64 -4.51 -8.90
CA GLY A 59 -0.36 -5.20 -9.12
C GLY A 59 0.21 -5.91 -7.89
N THR A 60 -0.64 -6.39 -6.98
CA THR A 60 -0.21 -7.10 -5.77
C THR A 60 -0.85 -8.48 -5.67
N SER A 61 -0.12 -9.45 -5.11
CA SER A 61 -0.67 -10.79 -4.80
C SER A 61 -1.76 -10.74 -3.72
N GLY A 62 -1.80 -9.69 -2.90
CA GLY A 62 -2.73 -9.58 -1.79
C GLY A 62 -2.50 -10.57 -0.65
N GLU A 63 -1.29 -11.12 -0.51
CA GLU A 63 -0.97 -12.15 0.49
C GLU A 63 -0.25 -11.61 1.73
N VAL A 64 0.34 -10.41 1.63
CA VAL A 64 1.17 -9.83 2.69
C VAL A 64 0.34 -8.97 3.64
N TYR A 65 0.26 -9.38 4.90
CA TYR A 65 -0.43 -8.63 5.95
C TYR A 65 0.46 -7.53 6.54
N PRO A 66 -0.17 -6.39 6.98
CA PRO A 66 -1.61 -6.17 7.14
C PRO A 66 -2.35 -5.75 5.85
N ALA A 67 -1.64 -5.37 4.78
CA ALA A 67 -2.26 -4.82 3.56
C ALA A 67 -3.27 -5.78 2.89
N ALA A 68 -3.00 -7.09 2.92
CA ALA A 68 -3.93 -8.12 2.43
C ALA A 68 -5.32 -8.07 3.09
N GLY A 69 -5.39 -7.58 4.33
CA GLY A 69 -6.64 -7.42 5.08
C GLY A 69 -7.43 -6.15 4.78
N PHE A 70 -6.87 -5.17 4.05
CA PHE A 70 -7.48 -3.86 3.86
C PHE A 70 -8.79 -3.92 3.08
N VAL A 71 -8.89 -4.75 2.06
CA VAL A 71 -10.14 -4.92 1.31
C VAL A 71 -11.27 -5.43 2.20
N LEU A 72 -10.99 -6.39 3.09
CA LEU A 72 -11.97 -6.90 4.03
C LEU A 72 -12.35 -5.85 5.08
N HIS A 73 -11.39 -5.06 5.54
CA HIS A 73 -11.64 -3.93 6.44
C HIS A 73 -12.58 -2.90 5.78
N VAL A 74 -12.31 -2.49 4.55
CA VAL A 74 -13.16 -1.57 3.78
C VAL A 74 -14.58 -2.14 3.65
N ARG A 75 -14.73 -3.39 3.25
CA ARG A 75 -16.07 -4.02 3.10
C ARG A 75 -16.88 -4.04 4.40
N ARG A 76 -16.22 -4.13 5.53
CA ARG A 76 -16.89 -4.17 6.86
C ARG A 76 -17.19 -2.78 7.40
N ARG A 77 -16.30 -1.81 7.21
CA ARG A 77 -16.36 -0.49 7.85
C ARG A 77 -16.86 0.61 6.92
N ALA A 78 -16.66 0.47 5.63
CA ALA A 78 -17.14 1.36 4.60
C ALA A 78 -17.99 0.58 3.57
N PRO A 79 -19.17 0.05 3.94
CA PRO A 79 -19.93 -0.89 3.11
C PRO A 79 -20.46 -0.29 1.79
N ARG A 80 -20.43 1.04 1.64
CA ARG A 80 -20.75 1.73 0.39
C ARG A 80 -19.54 1.92 -0.53
N ALA A 81 -18.35 1.60 -0.06
CA ALA A 81 -17.14 1.71 -0.87
C ALA A 81 -17.12 0.66 -1.96
N ARG A 82 -16.76 1.06 -3.16
CA ARG A 82 -16.43 0.16 -4.26
C ARG A 82 -15.04 -0.41 -4.05
N THR A 83 -14.87 -1.70 -4.22
CA THR A 83 -13.55 -2.36 -4.17
C THR A 83 -13.25 -2.99 -5.52
N VAL A 84 -12.06 -2.72 -6.06
CA VAL A 84 -11.65 -3.15 -7.41
C VAL A 84 -10.23 -3.73 -7.35
N GLU A 85 -10.06 -4.88 -7.95
CA GLU A 85 -8.78 -5.50 -8.19
C GLU A 85 -8.35 -5.23 -9.64
N LEU A 86 -7.19 -4.61 -9.81
CA LEU A 86 -6.52 -4.43 -11.11
C LEU A 86 -5.19 -5.18 -11.06
N ASN A 87 -5.10 -6.30 -11.74
CA ASN A 87 -3.91 -7.15 -11.66
C ASN A 87 -3.67 -7.87 -12.99
N LEU A 88 -2.53 -8.51 -13.12
CA LEU A 88 -2.23 -9.31 -14.30
C LEU A 88 -3.11 -10.57 -14.37
N GLU A 89 -3.37 -11.16 -13.19
CA GLU A 89 -4.21 -12.35 -13.01
C GLU A 89 -4.95 -12.30 -11.67
N ALA A 90 -5.92 -13.21 -11.48
CA ALA A 90 -6.69 -13.30 -10.25
C ALA A 90 -5.82 -13.64 -9.03
N THR A 91 -6.11 -12.99 -7.90
CA THR A 91 -5.45 -13.30 -6.62
C THR A 91 -6.34 -14.16 -5.71
N GLY A 92 -5.75 -14.69 -4.62
CA GLY A 92 -6.51 -15.39 -3.58
C GLY A 92 -7.58 -14.54 -2.90
N ASN A 93 -7.44 -13.20 -2.93
CA ASN A 93 -8.39 -12.25 -2.38
C ASN A 93 -9.51 -11.84 -3.37
N GLN A 94 -9.47 -12.33 -4.60
CA GLN A 94 -10.42 -11.99 -5.64
C GLN A 94 -11.89 -12.00 -5.17
N PRO A 95 -12.40 -12.97 -4.40
CA PRO A 95 -13.79 -12.98 -3.96
C PRO A 95 -14.19 -11.81 -3.05
N LEU A 96 -13.23 -11.06 -2.54
CA LEU A 96 -13.47 -9.90 -1.67
C LEU A 96 -13.71 -8.61 -2.44
N PHE A 97 -13.41 -8.58 -3.74
CA PHE A 97 -13.60 -7.39 -4.57
C PHE A 97 -14.95 -7.40 -5.29
N HIS A 98 -15.49 -6.23 -5.55
CA HIS A 98 -16.73 -6.07 -6.32
C HIS A 98 -16.48 -6.16 -7.83
N GLU A 99 -15.29 -5.80 -8.27
CA GLU A 99 -14.90 -5.77 -9.68
C GLU A 99 -13.45 -6.22 -9.84
N HIS A 100 -13.18 -6.92 -10.93
CA HIS A 100 -11.85 -7.44 -11.28
C HIS A 100 -11.53 -7.05 -12.72
N ILE A 101 -10.35 -6.50 -12.94
CA ILE A 101 -9.88 -6.11 -14.26
C ILE A 101 -8.46 -6.67 -14.43
N TYR A 102 -8.31 -7.57 -15.39
CA TYR A 102 -7.04 -8.26 -15.62
C TYR A 102 -6.33 -7.75 -16.87
N GLY A 103 -5.04 -7.55 -16.75
CA GLY A 103 -4.17 -7.08 -17.80
C GLY A 103 -2.97 -6.30 -17.25
N PRO A 104 -2.05 -5.84 -18.12
CA PRO A 104 -0.93 -4.99 -17.73
C PRO A 104 -1.41 -3.72 -17.04
N ALA A 105 -0.83 -3.40 -15.87
CA ALA A 105 -1.24 -2.23 -15.09
C ALA A 105 -1.13 -0.91 -15.89
N THR A 106 -0.16 -0.82 -16.78
CA THR A 106 0.04 0.34 -17.68
C THR A 106 -1.12 0.57 -18.65
N GLU A 107 -1.97 -0.43 -18.88
CA GLU A 107 -3.14 -0.37 -19.76
C GLU A 107 -4.42 -0.26 -18.94
N VAL A 108 -4.61 -1.20 -17.99
CA VAL A 108 -5.90 -1.32 -17.28
C VAL A 108 -6.13 -0.20 -16.26
N VAL A 109 -5.07 0.31 -15.63
CA VAL A 109 -5.21 1.38 -14.61
C VAL A 109 -5.61 2.70 -15.24
N PRO A 110 -4.94 3.23 -16.27
CA PRO A 110 -5.37 4.46 -16.94
C PRO A 110 -6.80 4.36 -17.47
N ALA A 111 -7.14 3.27 -18.15
CA ALA A 111 -8.49 3.05 -18.68
C ALA A 111 -9.57 3.04 -17.59
N TYR A 112 -9.26 2.42 -16.44
CA TYR A 112 -10.17 2.42 -15.29
C TYR A 112 -10.35 3.82 -14.70
N ILE A 113 -9.26 4.56 -14.50
CA ILE A 113 -9.31 5.92 -13.95
C ILE A 113 -10.08 6.87 -14.88
N GLU A 114 -9.88 6.80 -16.20
CA GLU A 114 -10.67 7.57 -17.17
C GLU A 114 -12.17 7.26 -17.05
N ARG A 115 -12.54 5.99 -16.88
CA ARG A 115 -13.93 5.58 -16.66
C ARG A 115 -14.52 6.20 -15.38
N VAL A 116 -13.75 6.21 -14.29
CA VAL A 116 -14.14 6.81 -13.01
C VAL A 116 -14.33 8.32 -13.16
N LEU A 117 -13.37 9.01 -13.75
CA LEU A 117 -13.41 10.46 -13.96
C LEU A 117 -14.55 10.89 -14.90
N ALA A 118 -14.92 10.06 -15.86
CA ALA A 118 -16.07 10.28 -16.75
C ALA A 118 -17.42 10.03 -16.07
N GLY A 119 -17.46 9.72 -14.77
CA GLY A 119 -18.69 9.41 -14.02
C GLY A 119 -19.37 8.10 -14.45
N ARG A 120 -18.68 7.24 -15.19
CA ARG A 120 -19.19 5.96 -15.71
C ARG A 120 -18.99 4.79 -14.75
N TRP A 121 -18.74 5.07 -13.48
CA TRP A 121 -18.75 4.06 -12.42
C TRP A 121 -20.07 4.16 -11.67
N GLN A 122 -20.99 3.25 -11.97
CA GLN A 122 -22.26 3.18 -11.24
C GLN A 122 -22.10 2.23 -10.04
N TYR A 123 -22.73 2.61 -8.94
CA TYR A 123 -22.85 1.82 -7.72
C TYR A 123 -23.60 0.51 -7.95
#